data_3460873d8e38202ce63ae0033d9a95a0
#
_entry.id   3460873d8e38202ce63ae0033d9a95a0
#
_cell.length_a   1.000
_cell.length_b   1.000
_cell.length_c   1.000
_cell.angle_alpha   90.00
_cell.angle_beta   90.00
_cell.angle_gamma   90.00
#
_symmetry.space_group_name_H-M   'P 1'
#
loop_
_entity.id
_entity.type
_entity.pdbx_description
1 polymer ?
#
loop_
_entity_poly.entity_id
_entity_poly.type
_entity_poly.pdbx_seq_one_letter_code
_entity_poly.pdbx_strand_id
1 'polypeptide(L)'
;NISIWTAFDQKQIQPKLLTSSTASSDRVLSVKFYEKRNNILVTCGKTHLNIWSIEGDILMRRQGLFTKKIERPKYVICVAFATSGEILSGDTEGNVMVWRSVKVVRVLKGAHTGPVADICVMEDGSFVSGGVSDGALVVFDSRYDLIGVGATLPEQYGGVRAVVRRDFQVQDGNRKYHLFVGTTTNSVVEVLFSLNADTNEIQDWEVGKVVMGHYQEVWGLAHHPDLPRFLTAGYDGS
;
A
#
# COMPACT_ATOMS: atom_id res chain seq x y z
N ASN A 1 5.57 -16.95 12.16
CA ASN A 1 7.00 -16.74 11.90
C ASN A 1 7.17 -15.79 10.72
N ILE A 2 8.28 -15.06 10.69
CA ILE A 2 8.78 -14.31 9.54
C ILE A 2 10.06 -15.00 9.10
N SER A 3 10.16 -15.29 7.80
CA SER A 3 11.33 -15.91 7.21
C SER A 3 11.79 -15.10 6.02
N ILE A 4 13.09 -14.83 5.94
CA ILE A 4 13.71 -14.10 4.85
C ILE A 4 14.53 -15.09 4.02
N TRP A 5 14.30 -15.07 2.72
CA TRP A 5 14.92 -15.96 1.75
C TRP A 5 15.68 -15.17 0.71
N THR A 6 16.73 -15.74 0.13
CA THR A 6 17.36 -15.18 -1.07
C THR A 6 16.36 -15.25 -2.24
N ALA A 7 16.36 -14.24 -3.10
CA ALA A 7 15.66 -14.34 -4.38
C ALA A 7 16.41 -15.31 -5.32
N PHE A 8 15.71 -15.76 -6.37
CA PHE A 8 16.36 -16.50 -7.45
C PHE A 8 17.36 -15.59 -8.17
N ASP A 9 18.58 -16.07 -8.36
CA ASP A 9 19.59 -15.46 -9.19
C ASP A 9 20.01 -16.46 -10.27
N GLN A 10 20.54 -16.00 -11.40
CA GLN A 10 21.04 -16.86 -12.50
C GLN A 10 22.02 -17.94 -12.05
N LYS A 11 22.69 -17.75 -10.91
CA LYS A 11 23.62 -18.71 -10.28
C LYS A 11 23.00 -19.56 -9.18
N GLN A 12 21.78 -19.26 -8.71
CA GLN A 12 21.16 -19.93 -7.58
C GLN A 12 19.72 -20.33 -7.94
N ILE A 13 19.56 -21.62 -8.23
CA ILE A 13 18.29 -22.22 -8.71
C ILE A 13 17.27 -22.39 -7.57
N GLN A 14 17.71 -22.39 -6.30
CA GLN A 14 16.83 -22.55 -5.15
C GLN A 14 16.98 -21.40 -4.15
N PRO A 15 15.88 -20.86 -3.62
CA PRO A 15 15.93 -19.87 -2.56
C PRO A 15 16.57 -20.47 -1.31
N LYS A 16 17.48 -19.74 -0.69
CA LYS A 16 18.12 -20.13 0.58
C LYS A 16 17.51 -19.31 1.71
N LEU A 17 17.14 -19.98 2.80
CA LEU A 17 16.73 -19.30 4.03
C LEU A 17 17.92 -18.52 4.60
N LEU A 18 17.76 -17.20 4.74
CA LEU A 18 18.76 -16.33 5.35
C LEU A 18 18.58 -16.27 6.87
N THR A 19 17.36 -15.97 7.30
CA THR A 19 17.04 -15.87 8.72
C THR A 19 15.54 -16.05 8.95
N SER A 20 15.17 -16.46 10.16
CA SER A 20 13.78 -16.53 10.58
C SER A 20 13.61 -16.11 12.04
N SER A 21 12.46 -15.57 12.38
CA SER A 21 12.12 -15.19 13.75
C SER A 21 10.62 -15.37 14.00
N THR A 22 10.29 -15.57 15.28
CA THR A 22 8.89 -15.57 15.71
C THR A 22 8.37 -14.15 15.72
N ALA A 23 7.39 -13.86 14.86
CA ALA A 23 6.87 -12.51 14.72
C ALA A 23 5.99 -12.10 15.90
N SER A 24 4.81 -12.66 15.95
CA SER A 24 3.79 -12.40 16.95
C SER A 24 2.87 -13.62 16.98
N SER A 25 2.17 -13.84 18.09
CA SER A 25 1.02 -14.75 18.15
C SER A 25 -0.14 -14.25 17.30
N ASP A 26 -0.19 -12.93 17.03
CA ASP A 26 -1.25 -12.30 16.27
C ASP A 26 -0.98 -12.29 14.76
N ARG A 27 -2.08 -12.21 13.99
CA ARG A 27 -2.04 -12.21 12.53
C ARG A 27 -1.23 -11.02 11.98
N VAL A 28 -0.27 -11.30 11.13
CA VAL A 28 0.44 -10.32 10.28
C VAL A 28 -0.36 -10.14 8.99
N LEU A 29 -0.64 -8.90 8.61
CA LEU A 29 -1.44 -8.55 7.44
C LEU A 29 -0.61 -7.96 6.31
N SER A 30 0.47 -7.24 6.64
CA SER A 30 1.34 -6.64 5.63
C SER A 30 2.80 -6.69 6.07
N VAL A 31 3.68 -6.76 5.08
CA VAL A 31 5.13 -6.68 5.23
C VAL A 31 5.70 -5.86 4.09
N LYS A 32 6.60 -4.92 4.40
CA LYS A 32 7.35 -4.16 3.39
C LYS A 32 8.81 -4.00 3.81
N PHE A 33 9.73 -4.16 2.87
CA PHE A 33 11.12 -3.76 3.03
C PHE A 33 11.25 -2.24 2.85
N TYR A 34 12.19 -1.66 3.59
CA TYR A 34 12.54 -0.25 3.41
C TYR A 34 13.53 -0.13 2.24
N GLU A 35 13.08 0.42 1.14
CA GLU A 35 13.82 0.47 -0.13
C GLU A 35 15.22 1.13 -0.01
N LYS A 36 15.35 2.14 0.87
CA LYS A 36 16.63 2.85 1.08
C LYS A 36 17.62 2.08 1.99
N ARG A 37 17.17 1.02 2.67
CA ARG A 37 17.98 0.19 3.56
C ARG A 37 17.52 -1.26 3.51
N ASN A 38 18.22 -2.08 2.76
CA ASN A 38 17.88 -3.49 2.52
C ASN A 38 17.82 -4.37 3.79
N ASN A 39 18.32 -3.85 4.91
CA ASN A 39 18.33 -4.56 6.19
C ASN A 39 17.17 -4.17 7.12
N ILE A 40 16.24 -3.35 6.68
CA ILE A 40 15.07 -2.95 7.48
C ILE A 40 13.79 -3.39 6.78
N LEU A 41 12.90 -4.02 7.53
CA LEU A 41 11.53 -4.30 7.09
C LEU A 41 10.53 -3.99 8.21
N VAL A 42 9.29 -3.76 7.82
CA VAL A 42 8.19 -3.48 8.75
C VAL A 42 7.08 -4.47 8.51
N THR A 43 6.50 -4.96 9.60
CA THR A 43 5.30 -5.79 9.58
C THR A 43 4.21 -5.14 10.40
N CYS A 44 2.97 -5.26 9.95
CA CYS A 44 1.82 -4.81 10.71
C CYS A 44 0.70 -5.86 10.69
N GLY A 45 -0.24 -5.71 11.61
CA GLY A 45 -1.36 -6.64 11.73
C GLY A 45 -2.26 -6.32 12.92
N LYS A 46 -2.80 -7.37 13.55
CA LYS A 46 -3.71 -7.22 14.68
C LYS A 46 -2.97 -6.56 15.85
N THR A 47 -3.38 -5.35 16.19
CA THR A 47 -2.88 -4.56 17.33
C THR A 47 -1.37 -4.27 17.34
N HIS A 48 -0.63 -4.49 16.25
CA HIS A 48 0.82 -4.28 16.23
C HIS A 48 1.35 -3.69 14.94
N LEU A 49 2.47 -3.00 15.07
CA LEU A 49 3.43 -2.69 14.01
C LEU A 49 4.80 -3.03 14.57
N ASN A 50 5.59 -3.82 13.86
CA ASN A 50 6.95 -4.19 14.26
C ASN A 50 7.95 -3.75 13.20
N ILE A 51 9.05 -3.18 13.65
CA ILE A 51 10.20 -2.82 12.82
C ILE A 51 11.27 -3.87 13.06
N TRP A 52 11.82 -4.40 12.00
CA TRP A 52 12.84 -5.45 12.03
C TRP A 52 14.11 -4.94 11.40
N SER A 53 15.24 -5.25 12.00
CA SER A 53 16.57 -5.05 11.43
C SER A 53 17.26 -6.40 11.25
N ILE A 54 17.87 -6.59 10.08
CA ILE A 54 18.68 -7.76 9.76
C ILE A 54 20.11 -7.42 10.13
N GLU A 55 20.69 -8.15 11.08
CA GLU A 55 22.07 -7.99 11.54
C GLU A 55 22.78 -9.34 11.43
N GLY A 56 23.51 -9.53 10.32
CA GLY A 56 24.03 -10.85 9.94
C GLY A 56 22.88 -11.86 9.73
N ASP A 57 22.90 -12.96 10.48
CA ASP A 57 21.87 -14.00 10.43
C ASP A 57 20.74 -13.80 11.46
N ILE A 58 20.73 -12.67 12.15
CA ILE A 58 19.76 -12.38 13.21
C ILE A 58 18.75 -11.37 12.75
N LEU A 59 17.47 -11.64 13.03
CA LEU A 59 16.35 -10.75 12.79
C LEU A 59 15.89 -10.12 14.12
N MET A 60 16.30 -8.86 14.32
CA MET A 60 16.01 -8.10 15.54
C MET A 60 14.67 -7.38 15.43
N ARG A 61 13.78 -7.59 16.42
CA ARG A 61 12.45 -6.96 16.47
C ARG A 61 12.40 -5.77 17.41
N ARG A 62 11.85 -4.66 16.95
CA ARG A 62 11.43 -3.52 17.77
C ARG A 62 9.93 -3.29 17.57
N GLN A 63 9.15 -3.36 18.64
CA GLN A 63 7.71 -3.16 18.60
C GLN A 63 7.36 -1.67 18.58
N GLY A 64 6.41 -1.30 17.71
CA GLY A 64 5.82 0.02 17.67
C GLY A 64 5.03 0.35 18.94
N LEU A 65 5.19 1.58 19.42
CA LEU A 65 4.60 2.06 20.67
C LEU A 65 3.45 3.03 20.37
N PHE A 66 2.26 2.66 20.79
CA PHE A 66 1.12 3.56 20.85
C PHE A 66 1.19 4.33 22.17
N THR A 67 1.14 5.65 22.11
CA THR A 67 1.14 6.48 23.32
C THR A 67 -0.24 6.43 23.97
N LYS A 68 -0.32 6.74 25.29
CA LYS A 68 -1.60 6.78 26.03
C LYS A 68 -2.66 7.72 25.43
N LYS A 69 -2.24 8.68 24.60
CA LYS A 69 -3.12 9.65 23.93
C LYS A 69 -3.65 9.17 22.59
N ILE A 70 -3.09 8.07 22.06
CA ILE A 70 -3.44 7.52 20.73
C ILE A 70 -4.13 6.19 20.99
N GLU A 71 -5.38 6.11 20.59
CA GLU A 71 -6.14 4.87 20.64
C GLU A 71 -5.48 3.82 19.76
N ARG A 72 -5.30 2.63 20.30
CA ARG A 72 -4.67 1.54 19.58
C ARG A 72 -5.67 0.91 18.64
N PRO A 73 -5.42 0.92 17.31
CA PRO A 73 -6.36 0.34 16.38
C PRO A 73 -6.45 -1.18 16.53
N LYS A 74 -7.60 -1.74 16.21
CA LYS A 74 -7.81 -3.19 16.21
C LYS A 74 -6.90 -3.88 15.20
N TYR A 75 -6.76 -3.30 14.00
CA TYR A 75 -5.83 -3.79 12.99
C TYR A 75 -5.11 -2.62 12.33
N VAL A 76 -3.81 -2.79 12.10
CA VAL A 76 -3.01 -2.01 11.17
C VAL A 76 -2.88 -2.86 9.91
N ILE A 77 -3.36 -2.35 8.77
CA ILE A 77 -3.61 -3.16 7.57
C ILE A 77 -2.48 -3.03 6.55
N CYS A 78 -2.05 -1.80 6.31
CA CYS A 78 -1.03 -1.49 5.31
C CYS A 78 0.10 -0.65 5.88
N VAL A 79 1.23 -0.69 5.19
CA VAL A 79 2.46 0.04 5.54
C VAL A 79 3.07 0.62 4.28
N ALA A 80 3.54 1.86 4.36
CA ALA A 80 4.39 2.50 3.36
C ALA A 80 5.53 3.27 4.03
N PHE A 81 6.53 3.67 3.26
CA PHE A 81 7.63 4.50 3.74
C PHE A 81 7.56 5.86 3.05
N ALA A 82 7.49 6.92 3.83
CA ALA A 82 7.60 8.27 3.34
C ALA A 82 9.02 8.55 2.80
N THR A 83 9.15 9.52 1.92
CA THR A 83 10.45 9.94 1.37
C THR A 83 11.41 10.43 2.47
N SER A 84 10.88 10.98 3.57
CA SER A 84 11.59 11.35 4.80
C SER A 84 12.17 10.17 5.59
N GLY A 85 11.70 8.93 5.31
CA GLY A 85 12.06 7.71 6.02
C GLY A 85 11.15 7.38 7.21
N GLU A 86 10.10 8.16 7.43
CA GLU A 86 9.04 7.83 8.39
C GLU A 86 8.16 6.70 7.84
N ILE A 87 7.53 5.94 8.73
CA ILE A 87 6.62 4.87 8.33
C ILE A 87 5.21 5.45 8.33
N LEU A 88 4.47 5.17 7.27
CA LEU A 88 3.04 5.43 7.17
C LEU A 88 2.31 4.11 7.36
N SER A 89 1.20 4.10 8.07
CA SER A 89 0.36 2.91 8.20
C SER A 89 -1.11 3.26 8.19
N GLY A 90 -1.92 2.44 7.54
CA GLY A 90 -3.37 2.55 7.54
C GLY A 90 -4.03 1.55 8.50
N ASP A 91 -5.12 1.95 9.13
CA ASP A 91 -5.88 1.11 10.05
C ASP A 91 -7.28 0.75 9.55
N THR A 92 -8.00 -0.07 10.33
CA THR A 92 -9.40 -0.46 10.03
C THR A 92 -10.42 0.64 10.28
N GLU A 93 -10.04 1.73 10.94
CA GLU A 93 -10.93 2.82 11.35
C GLU A 93 -10.83 4.03 10.43
N GLY A 94 -10.04 3.91 9.34
CA GLY A 94 -9.88 4.94 8.33
C GLY A 94 -8.82 5.97 8.64
N ASN A 95 -7.93 5.70 9.60
CA ASN A 95 -6.88 6.63 9.96
C ASN A 95 -5.55 6.23 9.30
N VAL A 96 -4.73 7.25 8.99
CA VAL A 96 -3.35 7.05 8.61
C VAL A 96 -2.46 7.52 9.75
N MET A 97 -1.53 6.68 10.18
CA MET A 97 -0.59 6.98 11.26
C MET A 97 0.81 7.21 10.69
N VAL A 98 1.47 8.24 11.20
CA VAL A 98 2.87 8.56 10.89
C VAL A 98 3.74 8.12 12.06
N TRP A 99 4.76 7.32 11.77
CA TRP A 99 5.68 6.77 12.78
C TRP A 99 7.08 7.29 12.54
N ARG A 100 7.70 7.77 13.62
CA ARG A 100 9.12 8.07 13.63
C ARG A 100 9.82 7.06 14.52
N SER A 101 10.66 6.21 13.92
CA SER A 101 11.16 5.02 14.60
C SER A 101 9.99 4.18 15.14
N VAL A 102 9.98 3.84 16.41
CA VAL A 102 8.93 3.00 17.03
C VAL A 102 7.73 3.78 17.57
N LYS A 103 7.67 5.11 17.45
CA LYS A 103 6.61 5.94 18.05
C LYS A 103 5.70 6.53 17.00
N VAL A 104 4.40 6.50 17.25
CA VAL A 104 3.42 7.31 16.49
C VAL A 104 3.62 8.77 16.84
N VAL A 105 3.89 9.61 15.84
CA VAL A 105 4.09 11.06 16.00
C VAL A 105 2.90 11.87 15.53
N ARG A 106 2.10 11.33 14.59
CA ARG A 106 0.89 11.97 14.08
C ARG A 106 -0.15 10.93 13.69
N VAL A 107 -1.43 11.25 13.87
CA VAL A 107 -2.57 10.48 13.38
C VAL A 107 -3.42 11.38 12.50
N LEU A 108 -3.57 10.99 11.25
CA LEU A 108 -4.43 11.64 10.26
C LEU A 108 -5.79 10.95 10.37
N LYS A 109 -6.67 11.53 11.21
CA LYS A 109 -7.96 10.93 11.56
C LYS A 109 -8.99 11.12 10.45
N GLY A 110 -9.77 10.06 10.22
CA GLY A 110 -10.90 10.12 9.30
C GLY A 110 -10.51 10.40 7.85
N ALA A 111 -9.34 9.94 7.44
CA ALA A 111 -8.93 9.96 6.03
C ALA A 111 -9.97 9.22 5.17
N HIS A 112 -10.50 8.11 5.72
CA HIS A 112 -11.52 7.27 5.09
C HIS A 112 -12.64 6.93 6.07
N THR A 113 -13.81 6.55 5.55
CA THR A 113 -14.96 6.11 6.37
C THR A 113 -14.84 4.66 6.84
N GLY A 114 -13.82 3.94 6.41
CA GLY A 114 -13.54 2.55 6.75
C GLY A 114 -12.07 2.21 6.51
N PRO A 115 -11.72 0.92 6.39
CA PRO A 115 -10.34 0.48 6.35
C PRO A 115 -9.49 1.16 5.26
N VAL A 116 -8.28 1.58 5.60
CA VAL A 116 -7.27 2.09 4.66
C VAL A 116 -6.54 0.91 4.04
N ALA A 117 -6.85 0.59 2.80
CA ALA A 117 -6.33 -0.62 2.13
C ALA A 117 -4.84 -0.53 1.82
N ASP A 118 -4.41 0.60 1.27
CA ASP A 118 -3.03 0.79 0.82
C ASP A 118 -2.65 2.28 0.82
N ILE A 119 -1.34 2.53 0.81
CA ILE A 119 -0.75 3.87 0.77
C ILE A 119 0.36 3.87 -0.29
N CYS A 120 0.24 4.76 -1.27
CA CYS A 120 1.20 4.96 -2.34
C CYS A 120 1.90 6.31 -2.20
N VAL A 121 3.22 6.29 -2.03
CA VAL A 121 4.04 7.50 -1.84
C VAL A 121 4.62 7.96 -3.17
N MET A 122 4.55 9.27 -3.43
CA MET A 122 5.06 9.92 -4.62
C MET A 122 6.50 10.43 -4.42
N GLU A 123 7.15 10.80 -5.50
CA GLU A 123 8.56 11.24 -5.48
C GLU A 123 8.77 12.56 -4.75
N ASP A 124 7.78 13.46 -4.82
CA ASP A 124 7.79 14.75 -4.10
C ASP A 124 7.50 14.62 -2.59
N GLY A 125 7.22 13.39 -2.12
CA GLY A 125 6.88 13.09 -0.74
C GLY A 125 5.40 13.19 -0.42
N SER A 126 4.56 13.63 -1.34
CA SER A 126 3.11 13.50 -1.23
C SER A 126 2.71 12.01 -1.25
N PHE A 127 1.53 11.67 -0.78
CA PHE A 127 1.05 10.30 -0.85
C PHE A 127 -0.46 10.22 -1.03
N VAL A 128 -0.89 9.10 -1.58
CA VAL A 128 -2.30 8.77 -1.79
C VAL A 128 -2.64 7.57 -0.93
N SER A 129 -3.71 7.67 -0.15
CA SER A 129 -4.30 6.53 0.57
C SER A 129 -5.59 6.08 -0.10
N GLY A 130 -5.84 4.78 -0.11
CA GLY A 130 -7.04 4.18 -0.70
C GLY A 130 -7.95 3.55 0.35
N GLY A 131 -9.24 3.88 0.31
CA GLY A 131 -10.25 3.38 1.23
C GLY A 131 -11.04 2.20 0.69
N VAL A 132 -11.26 1.20 1.55
CA VAL A 132 -12.03 -0.01 1.19
C VAL A 132 -13.52 0.28 1.09
N SER A 133 -14.06 1.08 2.01
CA SER A 133 -15.50 1.28 2.13
C SER A 133 -16.03 2.43 1.29
N ASP A 134 -15.25 3.48 1.13
CA ASP A 134 -15.64 4.70 0.41
C ASP A 134 -15.15 4.75 -1.05
N GLY A 135 -14.27 3.80 -1.43
CA GLY A 135 -13.67 3.78 -2.75
C GLY A 135 -12.83 5.03 -3.08
N ALA A 136 -12.51 5.83 -2.07
CA ALA A 136 -11.83 7.10 -2.24
C ALA A 136 -10.31 6.94 -2.31
N LEU A 137 -9.68 7.80 -3.10
CA LEU A 137 -8.24 8.06 -3.12
C LEU A 137 -8.01 9.43 -2.48
N VAL A 138 -7.47 9.45 -1.26
CA VAL A 138 -7.24 10.66 -0.49
C VAL A 138 -5.78 11.08 -0.58
N VAL A 139 -5.53 12.34 -0.90
CA VAL A 139 -4.20 12.89 -1.14
C VAL A 139 -3.73 13.73 0.02
N PHE A 140 -2.49 13.51 0.42
CA PHE A 140 -1.78 14.26 1.45
C PHE A 140 -0.47 14.82 0.89
N ASP A 141 -0.06 15.97 1.39
CA ASP A 141 1.23 16.57 1.05
C ASP A 141 2.40 15.91 1.79
N SER A 142 3.63 16.34 1.48
CA SER A 142 4.84 15.84 2.13
C SER A 142 4.98 16.22 3.62
N ARG A 143 4.13 17.10 4.13
CA ARG A 143 4.01 17.48 5.55
C ARG A 143 2.92 16.71 6.26
N TYR A 144 2.25 15.80 5.54
CA TYR A 144 1.11 15.00 6.02
C TYR A 144 -0.16 15.83 6.24
N ASP A 145 -0.30 16.97 5.58
CA ASP A 145 -1.53 17.75 5.58
C ASP A 145 -2.46 17.24 4.48
N LEU A 146 -3.75 17.19 4.80
CA LEU A 146 -4.77 16.75 3.85
C LEU A 146 -4.88 17.77 2.72
N ILE A 147 -4.73 17.33 1.48
CA ILE A 147 -5.03 18.15 0.30
C ILE A 147 -6.49 17.96 -0.09
N GLY A 148 -6.96 16.72 -0.25
CA GLY A 148 -8.33 16.43 -0.60
C GLY A 148 -8.55 15.02 -1.14
N VAL A 149 -9.74 14.78 -1.68
CA VAL A 149 -10.08 13.52 -2.34
C VAL A 149 -9.71 13.62 -3.82
N GLY A 150 -8.69 12.87 -4.25
CA GLY A 150 -8.19 12.86 -5.62
C GLY A 150 -9.19 12.29 -6.61
N ALA A 151 -9.77 11.16 -6.25
CA ALA A 151 -10.80 10.48 -7.02
C ALA A 151 -11.61 9.57 -6.10
N THR A 152 -12.85 9.28 -6.52
CA THR A 152 -13.67 8.21 -5.91
C THR A 152 -14.02 7.22 -7.00
N LEU A 153 -13.78 5.93 -6.76
CA LEU A 153 -14.11 4.91 -7.72
C LEU A 153 -15.62 4.85 -7.94
N PRO A 154 -16.07 4.68 -9.19
CA PRO A 154 -17.47 4.36 -9.46
C PRO A 154 -17.92 3.11 -8.69
N GLU A 155 -19.16 3.11 -8.21
CA GLU A 155 -19.73 2.07 -7.32
C GLU A 155 -19.55 0.64 -7.87
N GLN A 156 -19.60 0.48 -9.19
CA GLN A 156 -19.40 -0.80 -9.87
C GLN A 156 -18.03 -1.44 -9.63
N TYR A 157 -17.02 -0.66 -9.26
CA TYR A 157 -15.67 -1.16 -8.93
C TYR A 157 -15.50 -1.42 -7.44
N GLY A 158 -16.47 -1.03 -6.61
CA GLY A 158 -16.39 -1.16 -5.17
C GLY A 158 -15.28 -0.29 -4.57
N GLY A 159 -14.62 -0.78 -3.53
CA GLY A 159 -13.57 -0.06 -2.82
C GLY A 159 -12.16 -0.37 -3.31
N VAL A 160 -11.21 0.39 -2.78
CA VAL A 160 -9.78 0.23 -3.08
C VAL A 160 -9.20 -0.97 -2.31
N ARG A 161 -8.33 -1.73 -2.95
CA ARG A 161 -7.53 -2.82 -2.36
C ARG A 161 -6.03 -2.57 -2.41
N ALA A 162 -5.56 -2.01 -3.51
CA ALA A 162 -4.15 -1.70 -3.72
C ALA A 162 -4.02 -0.46 -4.58
N VAL A 163 -2.99 0.33 -4.37
CA VAL A 163 -2.67 1.52 -5.16
C VAL A 163 -1.22 1.44 -5.58
N VAL A 164 -0.99 1.48 -6.89
CA VAL A 164 0.35 1.47 -7.46
C VAL A 164 0.52 2.68 -8.37
N ARG A 165 1.60 3.41 -8.18
CA ARG A 165 1.96 4.50 -9.07
C ARG A 165 2.42 3.94 -10.42
N ARG A 166 1.77 4.36 -11.50
CA ARG A 166 2.26 4.16 -12.86
C ARG A 166 3.22 5.29 -13.23
N ASP A 167 2.77 6.54 -13.05
CA ASP A 167 3.56 7.73 -13.33
C ASP A 167 3.17 8.87 -12.37
N PHE A 168 4.08 9.81 -12.18
CA PHE A 168 3.87 11.01 -11.40
C PHE A 168 4.70 12.13 -11.99
N GLN A 169 4.08 13.26 -12.29
CA GLN A 169 4.75 14.38 -12.93
C GLN A 169 4.45 15.67 -12.17
N VAL A 170 5.46 16.53 -12.08
CA VAL A 170 5.30 17.90 -11.60
C VAL A 170 5.68 18.83 -12.73
N GLN A 171 4.71 19.63 -13.21
CA GLN A 171 4.90 20.59 -14.28
C GLN A 171 4.29 21.94 -13.87
N ASP A 172 5.12 22.99 -13.88
CA ASP A 172 4.71 24.34 -13.47
C ASP A 172 4.03 24.38 -12.08
N GLY A 173 4.53 23.52 -11.18
CA GLY A 173 3.99 23.31 -9.85
C GLY A 173 2.73 22.42 -9.78
N ASN A 174 2.04 22.19 -10.89
CA ASN A 174 0.93 21.26 -10.96
C ASN A 174 1.42 19.82 -10.87
N ARG A 175 0.72 19.00 -10.08
CA ARG A 175 1.03 17.57 -9.88
C ARG A 175 0.02 16.75 -10.66
N LYS A 176 0.52 15.84 -11.50
CA LYS A 176 -0.30 14.85 -12.23
C LYS A 176 -0.05 13.48 -11.67
N TYR A 177 -1.11 12.82 -11.25
CA TYR A 177 -1.09 11.46 -10.69
C TYR A 177 -1.66 10.49 -11.71
N HIS A 178 -0.91 9.44 -11.97
CA HIS A 178 -1.32 8.33 -12.82
C HIS A 178 -1.13 7.04 -12.02
N LEU A 179 -2.25 6.45 -11.61
CA LEU A 179 -2.28 5.33 -10.68
C LEU A 179 -2.98 4.13 -11.31
N PHE A 180 -2.51 2.93 -10.97
CA PHE A 180 -3.29 1.71 -11.09
C PHE A 180 -3.88 1.37 -9.73
N VAL A 181 -5.18 1.09 -9.71
CA VAL A 181 -5.91 0.76 -8.50
C VAL A 181 -6.54 -0.61 -8.65
N GLY A 182 -6.12 -1.54 -7.79
CA GLY A 182 -6.80 -2.81 -7.59
C GLY A 182 -8.03 -2.61 -6.73
N THR A 183 -9.14 -3.24 -7.07
CA THR A 183 -10.45 -3.01 -6.43
C THR A 183 -10.98 -4.22 -5.69
N THR A 184 -12.00 -4.01 -4.85
CA THR A 184 -12.66 -5.10 -4.11
C THR A 184 -13.49 -6.02 -5.01
N THR A 185 -13.79 -5.61 -6.23
CA THR A 185 -14.45 -6.41 -7.27
C THR A 185 -13.47 -7.12 -8.20
N ASN A 186 -12.22 -7.29 -7.77
CA ASN A 186 -11.14 -7.95 -8.52
C ASN A 186 -10.84 -7.30 -9.90
N SER A 187 -11.09 -6.01 -10.01
CA SER A 187 -10.76 -5.23 -11.20
C SER A 187 -9.48 -4.43 -10.98
N VAL A 188 -8.80 -4.10 -12.08
CA VAL A 188 -7.75 -3.09 -12.08
C VAL A 188 -8.26 -1.92 -12.90
N VAL A 189 -8.24 -0.75 -12.31
CA VAL A 189 -8.62 0.50 -12.96
C VAL A 189 -7.44 1.45 -13.00
N GLU A 190 -7.39 2.25 -14.04
CA GLU A 190 -6.44 3.34 -14.21
C GLU A 190 -7.11 4.62 -13.76
N VAL A 191 -6.45 5.38 -12.90
CA VAL A 191 -6.97 6.62 -12.33
C VAL A 191 -5.98 7.73 -12.62
N LEU A 192 -6.47 8.79 -13.25
CA LEU A 192 -5.71 10.00 -13.53
C LEU A 192 -6.37 11.17 -12.83
N PHE A 193 -5.60 12.03 -12.21
CA PHE A 193 -6.05 13.33 -11.71
C PHE A 193 -4.88 14.30 -11.58
N SER A 194 -5.19 15.59 -11.52
CA SER A 194 -4.18 16.62 -11.31
C SER A 194 -4.52 17.50 -10.09
N LEU A 195 -3.48 18.05 -9.47
CA LEU A 195 -3.56 19.06 -8.43
C LEU A 195 -3.04 20.37 -8.95
N ASN A 196 -3.80 21.44 -8.74
CA ASN A 196 -3.36 22.79 -9.04
C ASN A 196 -2.28 23.23 -8.05
N ALA A 197 -1.22 23.88 -8.56
CA ALA A 197 -0.09 24.32 -7.75
C ALA A 197 -0.45 25.36 -6.68
N ASP A 198 -1.34 26.29 -7.03
CA ASP A 198 -1.64 27.45 -6.21
C ASP A 198 -2.76 27.18 -5.21
N THR A 199 -3.79 26.44 -5.64
CA THR A 199 -5.00 26.20 -4.84
C THR A 199 -5.00 24.86 -4.13
N ASN A 200 -4.13 23.91 -4.54
CA ASN A 200 -4.18 22.50 -4.17
C ASN A 200 -5.52 21.80 -4.48
N GLU A 201 -6.33 22.41 -5.36
CA GLU A 201 -7.57 21.80 -5.79
C GLU A 201 -7.32 20.68 -6.78
N ILE A 202 -8.10 19.63 -6.66
CA ILE A 202 -8.05 18.48 -7.54
C ILE A 202 -8.83 18.80 -8.80
N GLN A 203 -8.21 18.56 -9.94
CA GLN A 203 -8.76 18.82 -11.27
C GLN A 203 -8.63 17.57 -12.15
N ASP A 204 -9.44 17.54 -13.20
CA ASP A 204 -9.30 16.63 -14.34
C ASP A 204 -9.10 15.15 -13.92
N TRP A 205 -10.00 14.61 -13.08
CA TRP A 205 -9.92 13.21 -12.73
C TRP A 205 -10.67 12.33 -13.75
N GLU A 206 -10.05 11.19 -14.08
CA GLU A 206 -10.60 10.19 -14.98
C GLU A 206 -10.36 8.80 -14.40
N VAL A 207 -11.34 7.91 -14.54
CA VAL A 207 -11.23 6.51 -14.16
C VAL A 207 -11.50 5.64 -15.39
N GLY A 208 -10.44 4.98 -15.87
CA GLY A 208 -10.49 4.05 -16.98
C GLY A 208 -10.36 2.60 -16.51
N LYS A 209 -11.13 1.68 -17.11
CA LYS A 209 -11.03 0.25 -16.83
C LYS A 209 -9.85 -0.34 -17.61
N VAL A 210 -8.96 -1.04 -16.92
CA VAL A 210 -7.82 -1.75 -17.54
C VAL A 210 -8.08 -3.24 -17.65
N VAL A 211 -8.45 -3.89 -16.55
CA VAL A 211 -8.68 -5.34 -16.48
C VAL A 211 -9.86 -5.62 -15.55
N MET A 212 -10.71 -6.54 -16.00
CA MET A 212 -11.69 -7.21 -15.10
C MET A 212 -11.07 -8.52 -14.67
N GLY A 213 -10.87 -8.68 -13.37
CA GLY A 213 -10.49 -9.96 -12.80
C GLY A 213 -11.68 -10.87 -12.60
N HIS A 214 -11.40 -12.14 -12.38
CA HIS A 214 -12.41 -13.11 -11.99
C HIS A 214 -12.96 -12.78 -10.61
N TYR A 215 -14.27 -12.86 -10.42
CA TYR A 215 -14.91 -12.65 -9.12
C TYR A 215 -15.24 -13.96 -8.39
N GLN A 216 -14.95 -15.10 -9.04
CA GLN A 216 -15.03 -16.43 -8.45
C GLN A 216 -13.71 -17.19 -8.65
N GLU A 217 -13.70 -18.48 -8.38
CA GLU A 217 -12.51 -19.31 -8.46
C GLU A 217 -11.92 -19.36 -9.87
N VAL A 218 -10.63 -19.19 -9.99
CA VAL A 218 -9.90 -19.38 -11.25
C VAL A 218 -9.48 -20.85 -11.34
N TRP A 219 -10.01 -21.55 -12.34
CA TRP A 219 -9.78 -22.98 -12.53
C TRP A 219 -8.79 -23.31 -13.63
N GLY A 220 -8.59 -22.36 -14.53
CA GLY A 220 -7.68 -22.54 -15.65
C GLY A 220 -6.68 -21.41 -15.76
N LEU A 221 -5.44 -21.77 -16.02
CA LEU A 221 -4.36 -20.85 -16.40
C LEU A 221 -3.55 -21.49 -17.52
N ALA A 222 -3.43 -20.79 -18.63
CA ALA A 222 -2.60 -21.20 -19.75
C ALA A 222 -1.66 -20.06 -20.15
N HIS A 223 -0.42 -20.42 -20.40
CA HIS A 223 0.61 -19.51 -20.89
C HIS A 223 0.80 -19.72 -22.40
N HIS A 224 0.93 -18.64 -23.16
CA HIS A 224 1.28 -18.74 -24.59
C HIS A 224 2.76 -19.14 -24.71
N PRO A 225 3.11 -20.13 -25.57
CA PRO A 225 4.47 -20.64 -25.64
C PRO A 225 5.51 -19.60 -26.08
N ASP A 226 5.14 -18.71 -27.00
CA ASP A 226 6.10 -17.80 -27.66
C ASP A 226 5.83 -16.30 -27.36
N LEU A 227 4.69 -15.95 -26.81
CA LEU A 227 4.32 -14.55 -26.54
C LEU A 227 4.15 -14.31 -25.03
N PRO A 228 4.44 -13.10 -24.52
CA PRO A 228 4.20 -12.75 -23.13
C PRO A 228 2.69 -12.55 -22.86
N ARG A 229 1.92 -13.62 -23.04
CA ARG A 229 0.46 -13.66 -22.88
C ARG A 229 0.07 -14.87 -22.03
N PHE A 230 -0.99 -14.71 -21.28
CA PHE A 230 -1.62 -15.80 -20.56
C PHE A 230 -3.15 -15.70 -20.68
N LEU A 231 -3.82 -16.81 -20.46
CA LEU A 231 -5.27 -16.91 -20.43
C LEU A 231 -5.68 -17.46 -19.06
N THR A 232 -6.72 -16.90 -18.50
CA THR A 232 -7.37 -17.42 -17.30
C THR A 232 -8.80 -17.81 -17.62
N ALA A 233 -9.31 -18.83 -16.95
CA ALA A 233 -10.70 -19.23 -17.03
C ALA A 233 -11.25 -19.42 -15.62
N GLY A 234 -12.37 -18.79 -15.31
CA GLY A 234 -12.99 -18.79 -13.99
C GLY A 234 -14.36 -19.44 -13.97
N TYR A 235 -14.80 -19.79 -12.75
CA TYR A 235 -16.17 -20.31 -12.50
C TYR A 235 -17.24 -19.26 -12.76
N ASP A 236 -16.87 -17.99 -12.79
CA ASP A 236 -17.73 -16.84 -13.07
C ASP A 236 -18.15 -16.69 -14.55
N GLY A 237 -17.69 -17.59 -15.43
CA GLY A 237 -18.03 -17.58 -16.85
C GLY A 237 -17.29 -16.54 -17.68
N SER A 238 -16.20 -15.97 -17.16
CA SER A 238 -15.33 -15.00 -17.85
C SER A 238 -13.91 -15.52 -18.05
#